data_ede09d84573dd01b04036c5f7eddd733
#
_entry.id   ede09d84573dd01b04036c5f7eddd733
#
_cell.length_a   1.000
_cell.length_b   1.000
_cell.length_c   1.000
_cell.angle_alpha   90.00
_cell.angle_beta   90.00
_cell.angle_gamma   90.00
#
_symmetry.space_group_name_H-M   'P 1'
#
loop_
_entity.id
_entity.type
_entity.pdbx_description
1 polymer ?
#
loop_
_entity_poly.entity_id
_entity_poly.type
_entity_poly.pdbx_seq_one_letter_code
_entity_poly.pdbx_strand_id
1 'polypeptide(L)'
;VTDSQTMDVVEMVLGGLVNKEIVSLLNKSQGKAVGISGKDGNLIRAKKLKIRRDGSKLDVDTIDIGQVGEVVSINTEILDVMKDSDFIPVIAPIGTDINGASYNINADSVAGAIATVLGAEKLILLTNIAGVQDKKGNVLTGLSIKQVDMLIADKTIHTGMLPKVKCALSAVKKGVTSATIVDGRVEHAVLLEIFTDEGVGTLISKNGLDQNEPGE
;
A
#
# COMPACT_ATOMS: atom_id res chain seq x y z
N VAL A 1 -12.29 -16.41 -7.01
CA VAL A 1 -12.95 -15.49 -7.96
C VAL A 1 -13.91 -14.62 -7.15
N THR A 2 -13.78 -13.29 -7.26
CA THR A 2 -14.69 -12.34 -6.57
C THR A 2 -15.88 -12.05 -7.48
N ASP A 3 -16.95 -12.86 -7.36
CA ASP A 3 -18.20 -12.58 -8.07
C ASP A 3 -18.99 -11.43 -7.42
N SER A 4 -20.15 -11.09 -7.96
CA SER A 4 -20.94 -9.96 -7.46
C SER A 4 -21.39 -10.15 -6.00
N GLN A 5 -21.82 -11.35 -5.62
CA GLN A 5 -22.23 -11.61 -4.24
C GLN A 5 -21.03 -11.54 -3.27
N THR A 6 -19.89 -12.07 -3.69
CA THR A 6 -18.65 -11.94 -2.92
C THR A 6 -18.25 -10.47 -2.79
N MET A 7 -18.43 -9.64 -3.84
CA MET A 7 -18.12 -8.22 -3.78
C MET A 7 -19.01 -7.47 -2.79
N ASP A 8 -20.30 -7.81 -2.70
CA ASP A 8 -21.21 -7.24 -1.69
C ASP A 8 -20.71 -7.56 -0.27
N VAL A 9 -20.25 -8.79 -0.04
CA VAL A 9 -19.65 -9.18 1.25
C VAL A 9 -18.36 -8.40 1.52
N VAL A 10 -17.50 -8.23 0.51
CA VAL A 10 -16.28 -7.44 0.64
C VAL A 10 -16.60 -5.99 1.02
N GLU A 11 -17.60 -5.37 0.39
CA GLU A 11 -18.04 -4.01 0.75
C GLU A 11 -18.56 -3.93 2.18
N MET A 12 -19.42 -4.86 2.60
CA MET A 12 -19.94 -4.91 3.96
C MET A 12 -18.84 -5.09 5.00
N VAL A 13 -17.90 -5.99 4.75
CA VAL A 13 -16.85 -6.33 5.71
C VAL A 13 -15.79 -5.23 5.73
N LEU A 14 -15.21 -4.88 4.60
CA LEU A 14 -14.09 -3.92 4.57
C LEU A 14 -14.57 -2.48 4.77
N GLY A 15 -15.66 -2.07 4.12
CA GLY A 15 -16.18 -0.70 4.22
C GLY A 15 -17.02 -0.44 5.46
N GLY A 16 -17.79 -1.44 5.88
CA GLY A 16 -18.71 -1.34 7.03
C GLY A 16 -18.07 -1.79 8.34
N LEU A 17 -17.66 -3.05 8.46
CA LEU A 17 -17.22 -3.63 9.72
C LEU A 17 -15.79 -3.21 10.09
N VAL A 18 -14.80 -3.65 9.31
CA VAL A 18 -13.37 -3.44 9.62
C VAL A 18 -13.01 -1.96 9.62
N ASN A 19 -13.46 -1.22 8.61
CA ASN A 19 -13.21 0.22 8.53
C ASN A 19 -13.72 0.96 9.77
N LYS A 20 -14.95 0.69 10.21
CA LYS A 20 -15.56 1.37 11.36
C LYS A 20 -14.97 0.92 12.70
N GLU A 21 -14.49 -0.30 12.79
CA GLU A 21 -13.73 -0.76 13.95
C GLU A 21 -12.41 0.01 14.10
N ILE A 22 -11.64 0.17 13.03
CA ILE A 22 -10.40 0.96 13.02
C ILE A 22 -10.70 2.43 13.38
N VAL A 23 -11.71 3.03 12.78
CA VAL A 23 -12.15 4.40 13.09
C VAL A 23 -12.50 4.54 14.57
N SER A 24 -13.24 3.58 15.13
CA SER A 24 -13.61 3.59 16.54
C SER A 24 -12.40 3.52 17.48
N LEU A 25 -11.43 2.66 17.14
CA LEU A 25 -10.18 2.53 17.91
C LEU A 25 -9.35 3.83 17.89
N LEU A 26 -9.19 4.44 16.72
CA LEU A 26 -8.47 5.71 16.57
C LEU A 26 -9.16 6.84 17.33
N ASN A 27 -10.48 6.95 17.24
CA ASN A 27 -11.25 7.98 17.95
C ASN A 27 -11.24 7.77 19.47
N LYS A 28 -11.23 6.51 19.94
CA LYS A 28 -11.04 6.20 21.36
C LYS A 28 -9.69 6.70 21.89
N SER A 29 -8.67 6.74 21.02
CA SER A 29 -7.34 7.28 21.33
C SER A 29 -7.21 8.79 21.04
N GLN A 30 -8.33 9.53 21.02
CA GLN A 30 -8.42 10.98 20.77
C GLN A 30 -8.06 11.40 19.34
N GLY A 31 -7.99 10.47 18.39
CA GLY A 31 -7.89 10.79 16.98
C GLY A 31 -9.20 11.38 16.43
N LYS A 32 -9.14 12.07 15.30
CA LYS A 32 -10.30 12.51 14.53
C LYS A 32 -10.41 11.65 13.25
N ALA A 33 -10.68 10.37 13.41
CA ALA A 33 -10.71 9.44 12.26
C ALA A 33 -12.09 9.42 11.59
N VAL A 34 -12.08 9.36 10.25
CA VAL A 34 -13.28 9.21 9.41
C VAL A 34 -13.04 8.04 8.45
N GLY A 35 -14.01 7.13 8.41
CA GLY A 35 -13.95 5.97 7.53
C GLY A 35 -14.65 6.22 6.21
N ILE A 36 -13.93 5.99 5.13
CA ILE A 36 -14.39 6.09 3.74
C ILE A 36 -13.93 4.88 2.92
N SER A 37 -14.46 4.76 1.74
CA SER A 37 -13.98 3.82 0.70
C SER A 37 -13.56 4.61 -0.55
N GLY A 38 -13.02 3.96 -1.52
CA GLY A 38 -12.71 4.60 -2.80
C GLY A 38 -13.93 5.04 -3.61
N LYS A 39 -15.14 4.63 -3.19
CA LYS A 39 -16.43 5.08 -3.78
C LYS A 39 -16.77 6.51 -3.36
N ASP A 40 -16.38 6.89 -2.13
CA ASP A 40 -16.70 8.19 -1.56
C ASP A 40 -15.94 9.30 -2.28
N GLY A 41 -16.63 10.30 -2.75
CA GLY A 41 -16.05 11.38 -3.57
C GLY A 41 -15.38 10.91 -4.86
N ASN A 42 -15.68 9.68 -5.35
CA ASN A 42 -14.94 9.05 -6.46
C ASN A 42 -13.42 9.00 -6.21
N LEU A 43 -13.02 8.78 -4.97
CA LEU A 43 -11.62 8.80 -4.55
C LEU A 43 -10.75 7.81 -5.34
N ILE A 44 -11.24 6.57 -5.56
CA ILE A 44 -10.48 5.55 -6.30
C ILE A 44 -11.22 5.16 -7.57
N ARG A 45 -10.73 5.62 -8.69
CA ARG A 45 -11.18 5.14 -9.99
C ARG A 45 -10.40 3.86 -10.33
N ALA A 46 -11.13 2.81 -10.67
CA ALA A 46 -10.57 1.47 -10.93
C ALA A 46 -10.98 0.94 -12.30
N LYS A 47 -10.30 -0.10 -12.73
CA LYS A 47 -10.73 -0.97 -13.84
C LYS A 47 -10.47 -2.41 -13.46
N LYS A 48 -11.14 -3.35 -14.16
CA LYS A 48 -10.97 -4.79 -13.92
C LYS A 48 -9.52 -5.22 -14.14
N LEU A 49 -8.94 -5.92 -13.18
CA LEU A 49 -7.60 -6.49 -13.30
C LEU A 49 -7.63 -7.69 -14.25
N LYS A 50 -6.80 -7.64 -15.29
CA LYS A 50 -6.62 -8.74 -16.25
C LYS A 50 -5.32 -9.47 -15.95
N ILE A 51 -5.41 -10.74 -15.57
CA ILE A 51 -4.24 -11.61 -15.38
C ILE A 51 -4.01 -12.40 -16.66
N ARG A 52 -2.82 -12.24 -17.26
CA ARG A 52 -2.42 -13.04 -18.44
C ARG A 52 -1.90 -14.39 -17.98
N ARG A 53 -2.22 -15.47 -18.72
CA ARG A 53 -1.50 -16.74 -18.58
C ARG A 53 -0.07 -16.55 -19.05
N ASP A 54 0.89 -17.05 -18.30
CA ASP A 54 2.31 -16.96 -18.64
C ASP A 54 2.56 -17.51 -20.05
N GLY A 55 3.20 -16.69 -20.91
CA GLY A 55 3.62 -17.06 -22.25
C GLY A 55 2.67 -16.68 -23.40
N SER A 56 1.47 -16.19 -23.13
CA SER A 56 0.55 -15.75 -24.18
C SER A 56 0.81 -14.30 -24.63
N LYS A 57 0.95 -14.12 -25.96
CA LYS A 57 1.02 -12.79 -26.60
C LYS A 57 -0.35 -12.27 -27.03
N LEU A 58 -1.41 -13.07 -26.88
CA LEU A 58 -2.76 -12.74 -27.32
C LEU A 58 -3.63 -12.34 -26.13
N ASP A 59 -4.45 -11.31 -26.29
CA ASP A 59 -5.41 -10.82 -25.28
C ASP A 59 -6.51 -11.85 -24.92
N VAL A 60 -6.58 -12.96 -25.63
CA VAL A 60 -7.59 -14.02 -25.50
C VAL A 60 -7.34 -14.92 -24.28
N ASP A 61 -6.10 -14.98 -23.77
CA ASP A 61 -5.71 -15.86 -22.64
C ASP A 61 -5.66 -15.11 -21.29
N THR A 62 -6.69 -14.36 -20.98
CA THR A 62 -6.82 -13.74 -19.65
C THR A 62 -7.66 -14.60 -18.73
N ILE A 63 -7.18 -14.74 -17.47
CA ILE A 63 -7.95 -15.40 -16.41
C ILE A 63 -8.89 -14.35 -15.80
N ASP A 64 -10.19 -14.63 -15.83
CA ASP A 64 -11.17 -13.82 -15.15
C ASP A 64 -11.19 -14.17 -13.64
N ILE A 65 -10.75 -13.23 -12.82
CA ILE A 65 -10.74 -13.35 -11.36
C ILE A 65 -11.92 -12.61 -10.70
N GLY A 66 -12.91 -12.20 -11.50
CA GLY A 66 -14.12 -11.51 -11.03
C GLY A 66 -13.90 -10.01 -10.83
N GLN A 67 -14.52 -9.46 -9.78
CA GLN A 67 -14.47 -8.03 -9.45
C GLN A 67 -13.22 -7.64 -8.66
N VAL A 68 -12.06 -8.06 -9.16
CA VAL A 68 -10.76 -7.60 -8.68
C VAL A 68 -10.28 -6.50 -9.61
N GLY A 69 -9.83 -5.39 -9.03
CA GLY A 69 -9.46 -4.19 -9.78
C GLY A 69 -8.02 -3.77 -9.62
N GLU A 70 -7.61 -2.87 -10.49
CA GLU A 70 -6.40 -2.08 -10.38
C GLU A 70 -6.73 -0.59 -10.41
N VAL A 71 -5.94 0.23 -9.72
CA VAL A 71 -6.13 1.67 -9.64
C VAL A 71 -5.84 2.30 -11.00
N VAL A 72 -6.77 3.12 -11.49
CA VAL A 72 -6.60 3.95 -12.70
C VAL A 72 -6.18 5.35 -12.32
N SER A 73 -6.89 5.96 -11.38
CA SER A 73 -6.59 7.30 -10.87
C SER A 73 -7.13 7.49 -9.45
N ILE A 74 -6.54 8.46 -8.75
CA ILE A 74 -6.96 8.91 -7.42
C ILE A 74 -7.47 10.36 -7.56
N ASN A 75 -8.67 10.63 -7.05
CA ASN A 75 -9.20 11.98 -6.88
C ASN A 75 -8.97 12.42 -5.43
N THR A 76 -8.11 13.41 -5.20
CA THR A 76 -7.72 13.83 -3.84
C THR A 76 -8.68 14.79 -3.16
N GLU A 77 -9.69 15.30 -3.85
CA GLU A 77 -10.58 16.37 -3.33
C GLU A 77 -11.11 16.07 -1.92
N ILE A 78 -11.59 14.84 -1.67
CA ILE A 78 -12.11 14.47 -0.34
C ILE A 78 -10.98 14.39 0.70
N LEU A 79 -9.78 13.96 0.30
CA LEU A 79 -8.61 13.88 1.19
C LEU A 79 -8.08 15.27 1.54
N ASP A 80 -8.11 16.20 0.59
CA ASP A 80 -7.70 17.59 0.82
C ASP A 80 -8.62 18.26 1.84
N VAL A 81 -9.94 18.09 1.71
CA VAL A 81 -10.91 18.59 2.70
C VAL A 81 -10.69 18.00 4.09
N MET A 82 -10.42 16.70 4.16
CA MET A 82 -10.14 16.02 5.44
C MET A 82 -8.85 16.52 6.08
N LYS A 83 -7.80 16.69 5.30
CA LYS A 83 -6.50 17.21 5.74
C LYS A 83 -6.64 18.63 6.31
N ASP A 84 -7.36 19.51 5.63
CA ASP A 84 -7.59 20.89 6.07
C ASP A 84 -8.41 20.99 7.36
N SER A 85 -9.14 19.92 7.71
CA SER A 85 -9.95 19.81 8.92
C SER A 85 -9.34 18.92 10.02
N ASP A 86 -8.07 18.51 9.87
CA ASP A 86 -7.34 17.60 10.78
C ASP A 86 -7.99 16.21 10.94
N PHE A 87 -8.76 15.75 9.97
CA PHE A 87 -9.29 14.40 10.00
C PHE A 87 -8.28 13.37 9.47
N ILE A 88 -8.31 12.18 10.08
CA ILE A 88 -7.52 11.01 9.67
C ILE A 88 -8.40 10.12 8.79
N PRO A 89 -8.21 10.08 7.47
CA PRO A 89 -8.99 9.20 6.62
C PRO A 89 -8.57 7.73 6.79
N VAL A 90 -9.54 6.87 7.08
CA VAL A 90 -9.39 5.41 7.06
C VAL A 90 -10.06 4.90 5.80
N ILE A 91 -9.27 4.41 4.84
CA ILE A 91 -9.72 4.15 3.48
C ILE A 91 -9.83 2.66 3.22
N ALA A 92 -11.04 2.15 2.95
CA ALA A 92 -11.22 0.79 2.46
C ALA A 92 -10.81 0.71 0.97
N PRO A 93 -10.03 -0.32 0.55
CA PRO A 93 -9.45 -0.42 -0.79
C PRO A 93 -10.46 -0.94 -1.82
N ILE A 94 -11.58 -0.24 -1.94
CA ILE A 94 -12.68 -0.52 -2.87
C ILE A 94 -12.79 0.65 -3.83
N GLY A 95 -12.66 0.41 -5.13
CA GLY A 95 -12.80 1.44 -6.15
C GLY A 95 -13.96 1.17 -7.11
N THR A 96 -14.28 2.14 -7.95
CA THR A 96 -15.33 2.01 -8.97
C THR A 96 -14.79 2.34 -10.36
N ASP A 97 -15.36 1.69 -11.38
CA ASP A 97 -15.16 2.12 -12.76
C ASP A 97 -16.08 3.28 -13.17
N ILE A 98 -16.01 3.68 -14.42
CA ILE A 98 -16.82 4.77 -14.97
C ILE A 98 -18.32 4.45 -15.00
N ASN A 99 -18.70 3.18 -14.97
CA ASN A 99 -20.07 2.70 -14.98
C ASN A 99 -20.62 2.47 -13.56
N GLY A 100 -19.81 2.67 -12.52
CA GLY A 100 -20.16 2.45 -11.13
C GLY A 100 -19.97 1.02 -10.64
N ALA A 101 -19.38 0.13 -11.43
CA ALA A 101 -19.07 -1.22 -10.97
C ALA A 101 -17.95 -1.20 -9.92
N SER A 102 -18.17 -1.91 -8.81
CA SER A 102 -17.22 -1.98 -7.69
C SER A 102 -16.14 -3.03 -7.91
N TYR A 103 -14.94 -2.73 -7.43
CA TYR A 103 -13.79 -3.62 -7.48
C TYR A 103 -13.07 -3.67 -6.13
N ASN A 104 -12.74 -4.89 -5.69
CA ASN A 104 -11.79 -5.12 -4.61
C ASN A 104 -10.37 -4.92 -5.14
N ILE A 105 -9.59 -4.06 -4.50
CA ILE A 105 -8.25 -3.70 -4.93
C ILE A 105 -7.24 -4.08 -3.84
N ASN A 106 -6.05 -4.48 -4.23
CA ASN A 106 -4.97 -4.73 -3.28
C ASN A 106 -4.65 -3.44 -2.48
N ALA A 107 -4.70 -3.54 -1.14
CA ALA A 107 -4.52 -2.39 -0.24
C ALA A 107 -3.16 -1.71 -0.39
N ASP A 108 -2.08 -2.46 -0.61
CA ASP A 108 -0.75 -1.89 -0.83
C ASP A 108 -0.73 -1.04 -2.11
N SER A 109 -1.41 -1.52 -3.17
CA SER A 109 -1.51 -0.78 -4.44
C SER A 109 -2.29 0.52 -4.29
N VAL A 110 -3.37 0.51 -3.52
CA VAL A 110 -4.15 1.71 -3.19
C VAL A 110 -3.32 2.69 -2.38
N ALA A 111 -2.66 2.21 -1.31
CA ALA A 111 -1.81 3.04 -0.46
C ALA A 111 -0.67 3.69 -1.25
N GLY A 112 0.01 2.91 -2.10
CA GLY A 112 1.07 3.43 -2.97
C GLY A 112 0.58 4.45 -4.00
N ALA A 113 -0.62 4.27 -4.56
CA ALA A 113 -1.21 5.21 -5.49
C ALA A 113 -1.59 6.54 -4.78
N ILE A 114 -2.24 6.47 -3.62
CA ILE A 114 -2.59 7.64 -2.81
C ILE A 114 -1.33 8.38 -2.37
N ALA A 115 -0.34 7.68 -1.82
CA ALA A 115 0.92 8.27 -1.40
C ALA A 115 1.64 9.01 -2.54
N THR A 116 1.60 8.43 -3.74
CA THR A 116 2.21 9.04 -4.94
C THR A 116 1.51 10.34 -5.32
N VAL A 117 0.17 10.35 -5.38
CA VAL A 117 -0.59 11.54 -5.82
C VAL A 117 -0.52 12.65 -4.79
N LEU A 118 -0.50 12.31 -3.50
CA LEU A 118 -0.35 13.29 -2.41
C LEU A 118 1.09 13.80 -2.25
N GLY A 119 2.08 13.24 -2.96
CA GLY A 119 3.49 13.56 -2.73
C GLY A 119 3.92 13.25 -1.30
N ALA A 120 3.47 12.11 -0.77
CA ALA A 120 3.69 11.76 0.63
C ALA A 120 5.18 11.70 0.98
N GLU A 121 5.51 12.16 2.17
CA GLU A 121 6.88 12.06 2.70
C GLU A 121 7.24 10.60 3.01
N LYS A 122 6.33 9.84 3.61
CA LYS A 122 6.57 8.44 3.98
C LYS A 122 5.35 7.56 3.67
N LEU A 123 5.61 6.40 3.06
CA LEU A 123 4.65 5.30 2.92
C LEU A 123 5.07 4.16 3.86
N ILE A 124 4.21 3.75 4.79
CA ILE A 124 4.47 2.62 5.69
C ILE A 124 3.56 1.46 5.31
N LEU A 125 4.16 0.33 4.95
CA LEU A 125 3.46 -0.92 4.62
C LEU A 125 3.64 -1.93 5.75
N LEU A 126 2.57 -2.22 6.46
CA LEU A 126 2.58 -3.24 7.50
C LEU A 126 2.50 -4.65 6.90
N THR A 127 3.27 -5.57 7.46
CA THR A 127 3.34 -6.97 7.05
C THR A 127 3.40 -7.88 8.28
N ASN A 128 3.45 -9.18 8.07
CA ASN A 128 3.62 -10.20 9.11
C ASN A 128 5.02 -10.82 9.13
N ILE A 129 6.02 -10.13 8.55
CA ILE A 129 7.43 -10.53 8.58
C ILE A 129 8.29 -9.32 8.92
N ALA A 130 9.49 -9.58 9.46
CA ALA A 130 10.39 -8.54 9.99
C ALA A 130 10.84 -7.49 8.96
N GLY A 131 10.68 -7.74 7.68
CA GLY A 131 11.13 -6.89 6.58
C GLY A 131 11.69 -7.70 5.42
N VAL A 132 12.36 -7.04 4.49
CA VAL A 132 13.10 -7.71 3.40
C VAL A 132 14.34 -8.35 3.97
N GLN A 133 14.55 -9.63 3.69
CA GLN A 133 15.69 -10.39 4.20
C GLN A 133 16.67 -10.75 3.08
N ASP A 134 17.95 -10.81 3.42
CA ASP A 134 18.99 -11.39 2.57
C ASP A 134 18.87 -12.93 2.51
N LYS A 135 19.76 -13.57 1.72
CA LYS A 135 19.82 -15.04 1.62
C LYS A 135 20.22 -15.74 2.91
N LYS A 136 20.72 -15.02 3.91
CA LYS A 136 21.12 -15.53 5.24
C LYS A 136 20.03 -15.28 6.29
N GLY A 137 18.93 -14.60 5.95
CA GLY A 137 17.83 -14.27 6.85
C GLY A 137 18.01 -12.95 7.62
N ASN A 138 19.05 -12.16 7.36
CA ASN A 138 19.22 -10.86 7.99
C ASN A 138 18.27 -9.85 7.35
N VAL A 139 17.60 -9.03 8.17
CA VAL A 139 16.76 -7.94 7.68
C VAL A 139 17.64 -6.87 7.05
N LEU A 140 17.27 -6.46 5.85
CA LEU A 140 17.94 -5.39 5.11
C LEU A 140 17.25 -4.07 5.42
N THR A 141 18.03 -3.06 5.77
CA THR A 141 17.55 -1.69 6.03
C THR A 141 18.23 -0.70 5.09
N GLY A 142 17.59 0.44 4.87
CA GLY A 142 18.21 1.55 4.13
C GLY A 142 18.55 1.26 2.68
N LEU A 143 17.65 0.58 1.96
CA LEU A 143 17.87 0.18 0.57
C LEU A 143 17.62 1.33 -0.41
N SER A 144 18.55 1.53 -1.34
CA SER A 144 18.33 2.37 -2.51
C SER A 144 17.49 1.66 -3.57
N ILE A 145 16.89 2.45 -4.49
CA ILE A 145 16.17 1.92 -5.66
C ILE A 145 17.01 0.88 -6.42
N LYS A 146 18.31 1.17 -6.64
CA LYS A 146 19.21 0.27 -7.37
C LYS A 146 19.43 -1.06 -6.63
N GLN A 147 19.62 -1.00 -5.32
CA GLN A 147 19.79 -2.22 -4.51
C GLN A 147 18.53 -3.08 -4.53
N VAL A 148 17.35 -2.48 -4.42
CA VAL A 148 16.09 -3.22 -4.52
C VAL A 148 15.92 -3.86 -5.89
N ASP A 149 16.20 -3.15 -6.98
CA ASP A 149 16.14 -3.70 -8.34
C ASP A 149 17.10 -4.91 -8.50
N MET A 150 18.31 -4.85 -7.92
CA MET A 150 19.26 -5.98 -7.92
C MET A 150 18.75 -7.18 -7.10
N LEU A 151 18.20 -6.95 -5.91
CA LEU A 151 17.64 -7.99 -5.05
C LEU A 151 16.40 -8.68 -5.66
N ILE A 152 15.65 -7.98 -6.50
CA ILE A 152 14.58 -8.56 -7.30
C ILE A 152 15.16 -9.42 -8.44
N ALA A 153 16.17 -8.90 -9.15
CA ALA A 153 16.76 -9.57 -10.29
C ALA A 153 17.47 -10.88 -9.91
N ASP A 154 18.17 -10.90 -8.77
CA ASP A 154 18.90 -12.07 -8.27
C ASP A 154 18.02 -13.04 -7.45
N LYS A 155 16.70 -12.77 -7.38
CA LYS A 155 15.68 -13.57 -6.68
C LYS A 155 15.93 -13.71 -5.17
N THR A 156 16.63 -12.78 -4.54
CA THR A 156 16.80 -12.74 -3.08
C THR A 156 15.44 -12.42 -2.42
N ILE A 157 14.64 -11.55 -3.04
CA ILE A 157 13.31 -11.23 -2.54
C ILE A 157 12.35 -12.37 -2.90
N HIS A 158 11.81 -13.04 -1.87
CA HIS A 158 10.88 -14.15 -2.03
C HIS A 158 9.54 -13.71 -2.64
N THR A 159 8.89 -14.64 -3.34
CA THR A 159 7.66 -14.40 -4.12
C THR A 159 6.56 -13.73 -3.30
N GLY A 160 6.39 -14.09 -2.01
CA GLY A 160 5.37 -13.51 -1.13
C GLY A 160 5.61 -12.04 -0.77
N MET A 161 6.88 -11.57 -0.74
CA MET A 161 7.22 -10.17 -0.46
C MET A 161 7.26 -9.30 -1.72
N LEU A 162 7.38 -9.91 -2.87
CA LEU A 162 7.57 -9.20 -4.14
C LEU A 162 6.48 -8.15 -4.43
N PRO A 163 5.17 -8.38 -4.18
CA PRO A 163 4.15 -7.35 -4.37
C PRO A 163 4.36 -6.11 -3.50
N LYS A 164 4.67 -6.29 -2.20
CA LYS A 164 4.91 -5.18 -1.27
C LYS A 164 6.16 -4.39 -1.64
N VAL A 165 7.26 -5.09 -1.93
CA VAL A 165 8.52 -4.45 -2.35
C VAL A 165 8.32 -3.69 -3.66
N LYS A 166 7.61 -4.26 -4.64
CA LYS A 166 7.28 -3.56 -5.89
C LYS A 166 6.40 -2.33 -5.65
N CYS A 167 5.44 -2.40 -4.72
CA CYS A 167 4.62 -1.27 -4.34
C CYS A 167 5.48 -0.14 -3.74
N ALA A 168 6.29 -0.45 -2.72
CA ALA A 168 7.19 0.50 -2.08
C ALA A 168 8.17 1.14 -3.09
N LEU A 169 8.82 0.31 -3.90
CA LEU A 169 9.75 0.75 -4.95
C LEU A 169 9.06 1.67 -5.99
N SER A 170 7.85 1.30 -6.43
CA SER A 170 7.07 2.10 -7.38
C SER A 170 6.70 3.46 -6.80
N ALA A 171 6.28 3.50 -5.53
CA ALA A 171 5.94 4.75 -4.85
C ALA A 171 7.16 5.69 -4.77
N VAL A 172 8.33 5.18 -4.36
CA VAL A 172 9.58 5.96 -4.29
C VAL A 172 10.03 6.42 -5.68
N LYS A 173 9.96 5.55 -6.70
CA LYS A 173 10.28 5.93 -8.10
C LYS A 173 9.37 7.04 -8.63
N LYS A 174 8.14 7.17 -8.09
CA LYS A 174 7.14 8.17 -8.48
C LYS A 174 7.12 9.43 -7.60
N GLY A 175 8.07 9.56 -6.68
CA GLY A 175 8.27 10.80 -5.93
C GLY A 175 7.91 10.78 -4.45
N VAL A 176 7.42 9.66 -3.90
CA VAL A 176 7.34 9.48 -2.44
C VAL A 176 8.76 9.46 -1.89
N THR A 177 9.03 10.25 -0.84
CA THR A 177 10.40 10.42 -0.32
C THR A 177 10.99 9.11 0.18
N SER A 178 10.20 8.35 0.94
CA SER A 178 10.60 7.03 1.43
C SER A 178 9.41 6.09 1.59
N ALA A 179 9.68 4.79 1.52
CA ALA A 179 8.70 3.75 1.83
C ALA A 179 9.33 2.72 2.76
N THR A 180 8.62 2.35 3.84
CA THR A 180 9.11 1.37 4.80
C THR A 180 8.17 0.19 4.89
N ILE A 181 8.74 -1.01 4.92
CA ILE A 181 8.02 -2.27 5.13
C ILE A 181 8.31 -2.73 6.55
N VAL A 182 7.29 -2.79 7.41
CA VAL A 182 7.40 -2.98 8.85
C VAL A 182 6.59 -4.19 9.31
N ASP A 183 7.13 -4.97 10.26
CA ASP A 183 6.37 -6.04 10.91
C ASP A 183 5.27 -5.45 11.82
N GLY A 184 4.03 -5.55 11.39
CA GLY A 184 2.88 -5.05 12.16
C GLY A 184 2.55 -5.83 13.43
N ARG A 185 3.27 -6.94 13.71
CA ARG A 185 3.13 -7.71 14.97
C ARG A 185 4.02 -7.16 16.09
N VAL A 186 4.99 -6.33 15.75
CA VAL A 186 5.82 -5.63 16.73
C VAL A 186 4.98 -4.56 17.40
N GLU A 187 4.95 -4.57 18.72
CA GLU A 187 4.21 -3.56 19.49
C GLU A 187 4.78 -2.17 19.20
N HIS A 188 3.90 -1.22 18.95
CA HIS A 188 4.27 0.16 18.58
C HIS A 188 5.15 0.30 17.33
N ALA A 189 5.15 -0.67 16.42
CA ALA A 189 6.01 -0.69 15.24
C ALA A 189 6.00 0.62 14.43
N VAL A 190 4.83 1.22 14.23
CA VAL A 190 4.70 2.50 13.50
C VAL A 190 5.36 3.66 14.26
N LEU A 191 5.21 3.71 15.58
CA LEU A 191 5.84 4.74 16.42
C LEU A 191 7.37 4.58 16.42
N LEU A 192 7.86 3.36 16.56
CA LEU A 192 9.29 3.06 16.49
C LEU A 192 9.87 3.47 15.14
N GLU A 193 9.18 3.18 14.03
CA GLU A 193 9.62 3.55 12.69
C GLU A 193 9.64 5.07 12.45
N ILE A 194 8.73 5.83 13.09
CA ILE A 194 8.64 7.28 12.88
C ILE A 194 9.56 8.07 13.83
N PHE A 195 9.73 7.60 15.06
CA PHE A 195 10.38 8.36 16.13
C PHE A 195 11.75 7.83 16.57
N THR A 196 12.27 6.77 15.93
CA THR A 196 13.63 6.29 16.20
C THR A 196 14.48 6.27 14.94
N ASP A 197 15.77 6.51 15.11
CA ASP A 197 16.74 6.55 14.00
C ASP A 197 17.02 5.15 13.42
N GLU A 198 16.93 4.11 14.26
CA GLU A 198 17.21 2.73 13.85
C GLU A 198 16.08 2.12 13.01
N GLY A 199 14.82 2.57 13.22
CA GLY A 199 13.64 1.98 12.59
C GLY A 199 13.43 0.50 12.98
N VAL A 200 12.38 -0.11 12.48
CA VAL A 200 12.02 -1.52 12.77
C VAL A 200 11.75 -2.35 11.53
N GLY A 201 12.10 -1.85 10.35
CA GLY A 201 11.76 -2.50 9.10
C GLY A 201 12.78 -2.28 7.98
N THR A 202 12.33 -2.47 6.75
CA THR A 202 13.10 -2.18 5.56
C THR A 202 12.69 -0.83 4.99
N LEU A 203 13.54 0.17 5.15
CA LEU A 203 13.41 1.48 4.52
C LEU A 203 13.89 1.40 3.07
N ILE A 204 13.12 1.96 2.14
CA ILE A 204 13.47 2.13 0.74
C ILE A 204 13.39 3.62 0.42
N SER A 205 14.47 4.20 -0.07
CA SER A 205 14.54 5.60 -0.52
C SER A 205 15.28 5.72 -1.84
N LYS A 206 15.32 6.90 -2.42
CA LYS A 206 15.98 7.12 -3.70
C LYS A 206 17.47 6.73 -3.67
N ASN A 207 18.16 7.09 -2.61
CA ASN A 207 19.61 6.90 -2.46
C ASN A 207 19.99 5.80 -1.45
N GLY A 208 19.05 5.28 -0.68
CA GLY A 208 19.31 4.42 0.48
C GLY A 208 19.66 5.26 1.71
N LEU A 209 20.07 4.60 2.80
CA LEU A 209 20.79 5.25 3.88
C LEU A 209 22.24 5.40 3.40
N ASP A 210 22.71 6.61 3.24
CA ASP A 210 24.13 6.87 2.98
C ASP A 210 24.95 6.30 4.16
N GLN A 211 25.79 5.29 3.89
CA GLN A 211 26.67 4.69 4.89
C GLN A 211 27.85 5.61 5.27
N ASN A 212 27.80 6.89 4.87
CA ASN A 212 28.84 7.87 5.08
C ASN A 212 28.30 9.25 5.50
N GLU A 213 27.66 9.32 6.66
CA GLU A 213 27.78 10.51 7.47
C GLU A 213 28.12 10.07 8.90
N PRO A 214 29.40 10.13 9.33
CA PRO A 214 29.71 10.14 10.74
C PRO A 214 29.07 11.40 11.32
N GLY A 215 28.18 11.22 12.31
CA GLY A 215 27.54 12.31 13.02
C GLY A 215 28.60 13.33 13.49
N GLU A 216 28.39 14.58 13.14
CA GLU A 216 29.01 15.71 13.81
C GLU A 216 28.29 16.05 15.12
#